data_b7e860e0db9d25d2d351cff05ab92a3f
#
_entry.id   b7e860e0db9d25d2d351cff05ab92a3f
#
_cell.length_a   1.000
_cell.length_b   1.000
_cell.length_c   1.000
_cell.angle_alpha   90.00
_cell.angle_beta   90.00
_cell.angle_gamma   90.00
#
_symmetry.space_group_name_H-M   'P 1'
#
loop_
_entity.id
_entity.type
_entity.pdbx_description
1 polymer ?
#
loop_
_entity_poly.entity_id
_entity_poly.type
_entity_poly.pdbx_seq_one_letter_code
_entity_poly.pdbx_strand_id
1 'polypeptide(L)'
;MATANEYIWATGRRKSAVARVRLKFGTGKIIVNKKPIDLYFPTEQDKNAAVAPLVSTKTLGKYDVFVNCHGGGPSGQAGAVKLGVARALK
;
A
#
# COMPACT_ATOMS: atom_id res chain seq x y z
N MET A 1 5.53 -21.12 4.64
CA MET A 1 6.31 -19.88 4.67
C MET A 1 6.42 -19.32 3.26
N ALA A 2 6.16 -18.03 3.08
CA ALA A 2 6.25 -17.43 1.75
C ALA A 2 7.70 -17.35 1.30
N THR A 3 7.95 -17.66 0.03
CA THR A 3 9.26 -17.47 -0.58
C THR A 3 9.40 -16.00 -1.03
N ALA A 4 10.60 -15.62 -1.44
CA ALA A 4 10.84 -14.26 -1.95
C ALA A 4 10.02 -13.94 -3.19
N ASN A 5 9.52 -14.95 -3.91
CA ASN A 5 8.73 -14.78 -5.13
C ASN A 5 7.22 -14.84 -4.88
N GLU A 6 6.81 -15.13 -3.66
CA GLU A 6 5.41 -15.21 -3.34
C GLU A 6 4.90 -13.88 -2.82
N TYR A 7 3.70 -13.52 -3.28
CA TYR A 7 3.04 -12.30 -2.86
C TYR A 7 1.91 -12.59 -1.89
N ILE A 8 1.75 -11.70 -0.94
CA ILE A 8 0.57 -11.67 -0.08
C ILE A 8 -0.38 -10.63 -0.68
N TRP A 9 -1.59 -11.06 -1.05
CA TRP A 9 -2.57 -10.21 -1.73
C TRP A 9 -3.66 -9.77 -0.78
N ALA A 10 -4.08 -8.53 -0.92
CA ALA A 10 -5.25 -8.01 -0.21
C ALA A 10 -5.87 -6.86 -0.99
N THR A 11 -7.13 -6.58 -0.72
CA THR A 11 -7.84 -5.46 -1.34
C THR A 11 -8.34 -4.53 -0.24
N GLY A 12 -8.11 -3.22 -0.43
CA GLY A 12 -8.68 -2.19 0.40
C GLY A 12 -9.67 -1.37 -0.39
N ARG A 13 -10.73 -0.90 0.28
CA ARG A 13 -11.76 -0.07 -0.35
C ARG A 13 -12.14 1.05 0.58
N ARG A 14 -12.32 2.23 0.03
CA ARG A 14 -12.81 3.38 0.79
C ARG A 14 -13.58 4.30 -0.16
N LYS A 15 -14.88 4.49 0.14
CA LYS A 15 -15.78 5.24 -0.75
C LYS A 15 -15.74 4.59 -2.12
N SER A 16 -15.43 5.34 -3.17
CA SER A 16 -15.35 4.81 -4.54
C SER A 16 -13.96 4.33 -4.93
N ALA A 17 -12.98 4.43 -4.01
CA ALA A 17 -11.60 4.01 -4.30
C ALA A 17 -11.40 2.53 -3.97
N VAL A 18 -10.66 1.84 -4.83
CA VAL A 18 -10.28 0.43 -4.64
C VAL A 18 -8.77 0.32 -4.81
N ALA A 19 -8.12 -0.33 -3.87
CA ALA A 19 -6.68 -0.59 -3.94
C ALA A 19 -6.42 -2.09 -3.84
N ARG A 20 -5.76 -2.64 -4.84
CA ARG A 20 -5.28 -4.01 -4.82
C ARG A 20 -3.82 -3.98 -4.42
N VAL A 21 -3.54 -4.58 -3.28
CA VAL A 21 -2.22 -4.53 -2.66
C VAL A 21 -1.58 -5.91 -2.72
N ARG A 22 -0.31 -5.95 -3.05
CA ARG A 22 0.48 -7.16 -2.92
C ARG A 22 1.79 -6.82 -2.22
N LEU A 23 2.16 -7.68 -1.30
CA LEU A 23 3.39 -7.57 -0.53
C LEU A 23 4.30 -8.74 -0.83
N LYS A 24 5.60 -8.51 -0.82
CA LYS A 24 6.59 -9.58 -0.77
C LYS A 24 7.76 -9.11 0.09
N PHE A 25 8.54 -10.04 0.62
CA PHE A 25 9.75 -9.65 1.34
C PHE A 25 10.69 -8.90 0.40
N GLY A 26 11.24 -7.80 0.89
CA GLY A 26 12.07 -6.96 0.07
C GLY A 26 12.77 -5.88 0.87
N THR A 27 13.02 -4.75 0.23
CA THR A 27 13.84 -3.68 0.78
C THR A 27 13.06 -2.42 1.15
N GLY A 28 11.74 -2.44 1.00
CA GLY A 28 10.92 -1.30 1.38
C GLY A 28 10.45 -0.43 0.23
N LYS A 29 10.45 -0.95 -0.98
CA LYS A 29 9.89 -0.22 -2.12
C LYS A 29 8.38 -0.14 -1.98
N ILE A 30 7.82 1.02 -2.27
CA ILE A 30 6.37 1.21 -2.27
C ILE A 30 6.01 1.86 -3.59
N ILE A 31 5.34 1.10 -4.44
CA ILE A 31 4.99 1.51 -5.80
C ILE A 31 3.48 1.51 -5.93
N VAL A 32 2.91 2.62 -6.37
CA VAL A 32 1.47 2.77 -6.58
C VAL A 32 1.25 3.10 -8.05
N ASN A 33 0.50 2.24 -8.74
CA ASN A 33 0.21 2.40 -10.17
C ASN A 33 1.50 2.66 -10.98
N LYS A 34 2.53 1.85 -10.70
CA LYS A 34 3.83 1.90 -11.39
C LYS A 34 4.65 3.15 -11.10
N LYS A 35 4.28 3.92 -10.06
CA LYS A 35 5.03 5.11 -9.65
C LYS A 35 5.45 4.99 -8.19
N PRO A 36 6.61 5.50 -7.80
CA PRO A 36 6.95 5.58 -6.38
C PRO A 36 5.87 6.33 -5.62
N ILE A 37 5.61 5.90 -4.39
CA ILE A 37 4.54 6.52 -3.59
C ILE A 37 4.78 8.03 -3.41
N ASP A 38 6.03 8.45 -3.33
CA ASP A 38 6.36 9.88 -3.19
C ASP A 38 5.90 10.72 -4.38
N LEU A 39 5.83 10.11 -5.55
CA LEU A 39 5.38 10.79 -6.76
C LEU A 39 3.88 10.61 -6.99
N TYR A 40 3.31 9.53 -6.46
CA TYR A 40 1.90 9.25 -6.71
C TYR A 40 0.97 10.11 -5.87
N PHE A 41 1.24 10.21 -4.56
CA PHE A 41 0.44 11.04 -3.67
C PHE A 41 1.09 12.41 -3.52
N PRO A 42 0.36 13.49 -3.84
CA PRO A 42 0.95 14.83 -3.84
C PRO A 42 1.17 15.41 -2.45
N THR A 43 0.50 14.91 -1.43
CA THR A 43 0.63 15.45 -0.08
C THR A 43 1.28 14.46 0.86
N GLU A 44 2.04 14.98 1.82
CA GLU A 44 2.63 14.16 2.89
C GLU A 44 1.55 13.45 3.69
N GLN A 45 0.43 14.10 3.91
CA GLN A 45 -0.68 13.53 4.67
C GLN A 45 -1.20 12.25 4.03
N ASP A 46 -1.43 12.26 2.72
CA ASP A 46 -1.93 11.08 2.01
C ASP A 46 -0.88 9.96 1.99
N LYS A 47 0.37 10.32 1.75
CA LYS A 47 1.46 9.36 1.75
C LYS A 47 1.60 8.68 3.12
N ASN A 48 1.59 9.47 4.19
CA ASN A 48 1.73 8.95 5.55
C ASN A 48 0.53 8.08 5.93
N ALA A 49 -0.67 8.46 5.49
CA ALA A 49 -1.86 7.65 5.74
C ALA A 49 -1.75 6.27 5.07
N ALA A 50 -1.29 6.24 3.83
CA ALA A 50 -1.19 4.99 3.08
C ALA A 50 -0.19 4.01 3.72
N VAL A 51 0.91 4.50 4.29
CA VAL A 51 1.95 3.65 4.87
C VAL A 51 1.79 3.42 6.37
N ALA A 52 0.79 4.03 7.00
CA ALA A 52 0.60 3.94 8.45
C ALA A 52 0.61 2.50 9.01
N PRO A 53 -0.03 1.50 8.36
CA PRO A 53 0.04 0.14 8.87
C PRO A 53 1.45 -0.43 8.90
N LEU A 54 2.30 -0.06 7.94
CA LEU A 54 3.68 -0.52 7.93
C LEU A 54 4.49 0.08 9.07
N VAL A 55 4.25 1.35 9.36
CA VAL A 55 4.91 2.03 10.47
C VAL A 55 4.43 1.45 11.80
N SER A 56 3.12 1.26 11.93
CA SER A 56 2.50 0.76 13.15
C SER A 56 2.98 -0.65 13.52
N THR A 57 3.22 -1.50 12.53
CA THR A 57 3.68 -2.87 12.76
C THR A 57 5.21 -3.00 12.70
N LYS A 58 5.92 -1.89 12.50
CA LYS A 58 7.38 -1.86 12.39
C LYS A 58 7.90 -2.73 11.25
N THR A 59 7.13 -2.79 10.17
CA THR A 59 7.50 -3.57 8.98
C THR A 59 7.93 -2.71 7.80
N LEU A 60 7.95 -1.40 7.98
CA LEU A 60 8.45 -0.48 6.96
C LEU A 60 9.91 -0.84 6.66
N GLY A 61 10.22 -1.03 5.39
CA GLY A 61 11.56 -1.45 4.97
C GLY A 61 11.74 -2.96 4.89
N LYS A 62 10.77 -3.76 5.33
CA LYS A 62 10.85 -5.22 5.28
C LYS A 62 10.11 -5.83 4.12
N TYR A 63 9.17 -5.10 3.54
CA TYR A 63 8.36 -5.56 2.42
C TYR A 63 8.46 -4.61 1.26
N ASP A 64 8.43 -5.16 0.06
CA ASP A 64 8.11 -4.38 -1.14
C ASP A 64 6.61 -4.41 -1.31
N VAL A 65 6.02 -3.24 -1.51
CA VAL A 65 4.57 -3.07 -1.62
C VAL A 65 4.25 -2.59 -3.02
N PHE A 66 3.38 -3.31 -3.70
CA PHE A 66 2.91 -2.92 -5.02
C PHE A 66 1.41 -2.76 -4.96
N VAL A 67 0.92 -1.64 -5.44
CA VAL A 67 -0.48 -1.29 -5.36
C VAL A 67 -1.00 -0.88 -6.73
N ASN A 68 -2.16 -1.42 -7.09
CA ASN A 68 -2.95 -0.90 -8.20
C ASN A 68 -4.21 -0.30 -7.59
N CYS A 69 -4.40 0.99 -7.74
CA CYS A 69 -5.60 1.64 -7.20
C CYS A 69 -6.28 2.49 -8.26
N HIS A 70 -7.60 2.62 -8.10
CA HIS A 70 -8.42 3.40 -9.00
C HIS A 70 -9.67 3.91 -8.28
N GLY A 71 -10.30 4.90 -8.88
CA GLY A 71 -11.53 5.48 -8.35
C GLY A 71 -11.25 6.46 -7.22
N GLY A 72 -12.20 7.33 -6.95
CA GLY A 72 -12.11 8.36 -5.93
C GLY A 72 -10.98 9.35 -6.18
N GLY A 73 -10.68 10.18 -5.20
CA GLY A 73 -9.57 11.12 -5.26
C GLY A 73 -8.37 10.62 -4.47
N PRO A 74 -7.29 11.43 -4.41
CA PRO A 74 -6.07 11.00 -3.72
C PRO A 74 -6.30 10.58 -2.27
N SER A 75 -7.11 11.30 -1.54
CA SER A 75 -7.41 10.99 -0.14
C SER A 75 -8.14 9.68 0.01
N GLY A 76 -9.14 9.42 -0.86
CA GLY A 76 -9.86 8.15 -0.86
C GLY A 76 -8.95 6.99 -1.25
N GLN A 77 -8.07 7.20 -2.22
CA GLN A 77 -7.11 6.18 -2.63
C GLN A 77 -6.11 5.89 -1.52
N ALA A 78 -5.61 6.91 -0.83
CA ALA A 78 -4.70 6.71 0.30
C ALA A 78 -5.37 5.87 1.40
N GLY A 79 -6.64 6.13 1.69
CA GLY A 79 -7.39 5.33 2.65
C GLY A 79 -7.59 3.90 2.20
N ALA A 80 -7.86 3.68 0.90
CA ALA A 80 -8.00 2.34 0.35
C ALA A 80 -6.69 1.56 0.43
N VAL A 81 -5.56 2.20 0.12
CA VAL A 81 -4.24 1.60 0.23
C VAL A 81 -3.97 1.21 1.68
N LYS A 82 -4.25 2.10 2.62
CA LYS A 82 -4.09 1.84 4.04
C LYS A 82 -4.83 0.56 4.46
N LEU A 83 -6.09 0.45 4.08
CA LEU A 83 -6.88 -0.72 4.43
C LEU A 83 -6.35 -2.00 3.78
N GLY A 84 -5.94 -1.91 2.51
CA GLY A 84 -5.37 -3.05 1.82
C GLY A 84 -4.07 -3.54 2.43
N VAL A 85 -3.18 -2.62 2.77
CA VAL A 85 -1.92 -2.95 3.43
C VAL A 85 -2.17 -3.57 4.81
N ALA A 86 -3.09 -2.99 5.58
CA ALA A 86 -3.43 -3.53 6.89
C ALA A 86 -3.96 -4.95 6.80
N ARG A 87 -4.80 -5.25 5.80
CA ARG A 87 -5.31 -6.59 5.58
C ARG A 87 -4.20 -7.56 5.16
N ALA A 88 -3.30 -7.12 4.30
CA ALA A 88 -2.19 -7.95 3.85
C ALA A 88 -1.24 -8.31 4.98
N LEU A 89 -1.08 -7.42 5.96
CA LEU A 89 -0.19 -7.63 7.11
C LEU A 89 -0.80 -8.51 8.20
N LYS A 90 -2.07 -8.82 8.09
CA LYS A 90 -2.69 -9.76 9.02
C LYS A 90 -2.17 -11.20 8.80
#